data_e5202a7c4e0b83d9b24dda42c499ec96
#
_entry.id   e5202a7c4e0b83d9b24dda42c499ec96
#
_cell.length_a   1.000
_cell.length_b   1.000
_cell.length_c   1.000
_cell.angle_alpha   90.00
_cell.angle_beta   90.00
_cell.angle_gamma   90.00
#
_symmetry.space_group_name_H-M   'P 1'
#
loop_
_entity.id
_entity.type
_entity.pdbx_description
1 polymer ?
#
loop_
_entity_poly.entity_id
_entity_poly.type
_entity_poly.pdbx_seq_one_letter_code
_entity_poly.pdbx_strand_id
1 'polypeptide(L)'
;MHTNEHNVCKWIPIGVGATVSPWNFPVGLFANMLISAAITGNTSVSKPASITPISAYKFFELMEKCGVPAGVLNFVPGAGSEIGDLLVDHPLTRYISFTGSKDVGCRIYERAGKVNPGQIWLKRVVAEMGGKNAIIVDSSANIKKAAFGVANSAFTFQGQKCSACSRALVMADVYDE
;
A
#
# COMPACT_ATOMS: atom_id res chain seq x y z
N MET A 1 12.85 2.86 38.22
CA MET A 1 14.09 3.29 37.54
C MET A 1 15.20 3.32 38.57
N HIS A 2 16.25 2.59 38.32
CA HIS A 2 17.45 2.69 39.15
C HIS A 2 18.23 3.96 38.75
N THR A 3 18.77 4.66 39.68
CA THR A 3 19.39 5.99 39.47
C THR A 3 20.63 6.00 38.56
N ASN A 4 21.12 4.81 38.16
CA ASN A 4 22.31 4.65 37.30
C ASN A 4 21.99 3.95 35.96
N GLU A 5 20.70 3.84 35.59
CA GLU A 5 20.30 3.23 34.31
C GLU A 5 19.94 4.32 33.29
N HIS A 6 20.51 4.20 32.10
CA HIS A 6 20.19 5.05 30.94
C HIS A 6 19.62 4.19 29.79
N ASN A 7 18.31 4.25 29.58
CA ASN A 7 17.62 3.49 28.56
C ASN A 7 17.36 4.34 27.33
N VAL A 8 17.75 3.86 26.15
CA VAL A 8 17.54 4.54 24.86
C VAL A 8 16.76 3.63 23.92
N CYS A 9 15.69 4.15 23.32
CA CYS A 9 14.95 3.49 22.26
C CYS A 9 15.35 4.10 20.92
N LYS A 10 15.75 3.27 19.94
CA LYS A 10 16.11 3.70 18.58
C LYS A 10 15.36 2.90 17.54
N TRP A 11 14.87 3.58 16.51
CA TRP A 11 14.34 2.94 15.31
C TRP A 11 15.51 2.52 14.42
N ILE A 12 15.46 1.29 13.92
CA ILE A 12 16.45 0.74 13.00
C ILE A 12 15.75 0.08 11.80
N PRO A 13 16.41 0.02 10.64
CA PRO A 13 15.90 -0.76 9.50
C PRO A 13 15.68 -2.22 9.88
N ILE A 14 14.64 -2.82 9.31
CA ILE A 14 14.30 -4.23 9.59
C ILE A 14 14.81 -5.20 8.51
N GLY A 15 15.22 -4.70 7.34
CA GLY A 15 15.85 -5.48 6.28
C GLY A 15 15.10 -5.48 4.96
N VAL A 16 15.03 -6.62 4.30
CA VAL A 16 14.41 -6.77 2.97
C VAL A 16 12.90 -6.85 3.07
N GLY A 17 12.19 -6.06 2.27
CA GLY A 17 10.74 -6.12 2.14
C GLY A 17 10.27 -6.51 0.74
N ALA A 18 9.08 -7.05 0.66
CA ALA A 18 8.33 -7.18 -0.58
C ALA A 18 7.28 -6.06 -0.68
N THR A 19 7.30 -5.31 -1.78
CA THR A 19 6.27 -4.31 -2.05
C THR A 19 5.45 -4.74 -3.27
N VAL A 20 4.12 -4.79 -3.12
CA VAL A 20 3.20 -5.26 -4.16
C VAL A 20 2.13 -4.20 -4.38
N SER A 21 2.19 -3.53 -5.52
CA SER A 21 1.34 -2.37 -5.82
C SER A 21 0.19 -2.70 -6.78
N PRO A 22 -0.92 -1.95 -6.71
CA PRO A 22 -2.07 -2.12 -7.57
C PRO A 22 -1.90 -1.40 -8.92
N TRP A 23 -2.86 -1.63 -9.81
CA TRP A 23 -2.89 -1.07 -11.16
C TRP A 23 -3.57 0.33 -11.25
N ASN A 24 -4.47 0.65 -10.31
CA ASN A 24 -5.30 1.85 -10.38
C ASN A 24 -4.56 3.15 -10.05
N PHE A 25 -3.45 3.08 -9.31
CA PHE A 25 -2.50 4.18 -9.10
C PHE A 25 -1.08 3.68 -9.33
N PRO A 26 -0.71 3.35 -10.60
CA PRO A 26 0.47 2.56 -10.92
C PRO A 26 1.80 3.27 -10.62
N VAL A 27 1.79 4.59 -10.53
CA VAL A 27 2.96 5.39 -10.12
C VAL A 27 2.85 5.77 -8.65
N GLY A 28 1.71 6.37 -8.24
CA GLY A 28 1.58 6.95 -6.90
C GLY A 28 1.71 5.93 -5.77
N LEU A 29 0.99 4.80 -5.84
CA LEU A 29 1.07 3.77 -4.80
C LEU A 29 2.37 2.98 -4.88
N PHE A 30 2.88 2.70 -6.09
CA PHE A 30 4.19 2.08 -6.26
C PHE A 30 5.29 2.95 -5.64
N ALA A 31 5.32 4.25 -5.96
CA ALA A 31 6.27 5.21 -5.42
C ALA A 31 6.20 5.30 -3.89
N ASN A 32 4.99 5.38 -3.34
CA ASN A 32 4.80 5.47 -1.89
C ASN A 32 5.45 4.29 -1.16
N MET A 33 5.16 3.07 -1.58
CA MET A 33 5.72 1.86 -0.96
C MET A 33 7.24 1.79 -1.12
N LEU A 34 7.74 2.11 -2.31
CA LEU A 34 9.16 2.04 -2.65
C LEU A 34 9.98 3.05 -1.85
N ILE A 35 9.53 4.32 -1.82
CA ILE A 35 10.22 5.39 -1.11
C ILE A 35 10.17 5.16 0.40
N SER A 36 9.03 4.72 0.93
CA SER A 36 8.90 4.42 2.38
C SER A 36 9.90 3.37 2.84
N ALA A 37 10.17 2.36 2.01
CA ALA A 37 11.23 1.39 2.28
C ALA A 37 12.62 2.04 2.31
N ALA A 38 12.95 2.79 1.27
CA ALA A 38 14.29 3.38 1.09
C ALA A 38 14.64 4.41 2.16
N ILE A 39 13.74 5.37 2.44
CA ILE A 39 14.02 6.46 3.41
C ILE A 39 14.14 5.96 4.85
N THR A 40 13.59 4.78 5.14
CA THR A 40 13.72 4.13 6.46
C THR A 40 14.91 3.15 6.52
N GLY A 41 15.78 3.18 5.50
CA GLY A 41 17.01 2.37 5.44
C GLY A 41 16.78 0.89 5.11
N ASN A 42 15.59 0.52 4.64
CA ASN A 42 15.28 -0.84 4.23
C ASN A 42 15.56 -1.04 2.73
N THR A 43 15.60 -2.30 2.31
CA THR A 43 15.61 -2.67 0.90
C THR A 43 14.26 -3.22 0.47
N SER A 44 13.94 -3.10 -0.81
CA SER A 44 12.67 -3.57 -1.35
C SER A 44 12.83 -4.38 -2.62
N VAL A 45 12.12 -5.50 -2.68
CA VAL A 45 11.83 -6.24 -3.92
C VAL A 45 10.39 -5.88 -4.32
N SER A 46 10.26 -5.15 -5.42
CA SER A 46 9.04 -4.45 -5.77
C SER A 46 8.37 -5.06 -6.99
N LYS A 47 7.18 -5.61 -6.77
CA LYS A 47 6.32 -6.18 -7.80
C LYS A 47 5.18 -5.21 -8.16
N PRO A 48 5.22 -4.57 -9.33
CA PRO A 48 4.10 -3.78 -9.81
C PRO A 48 2.92 -4.67 -10.22
N ALA A 49 1.76 -4.07 -10.44
CA ALA A 49 0.66 -4.77 -11.08
C ALA A 49 1.05 -5.27 -12.48
N SER A 50 0.66 -6.48 -12.82
CA SER A 50 1.06 -7.14 -14.07
C SER A 50 0.60 -6.39 -15.33
N ILE A 51 -0.47 -5.60 -15.23
CA ILE A 51 -1.04 -4.84 -16.35
C ILE A 51 -0.51 -3.41 -16.48
N THR A 52 0.28 -2.93 -15.50
CA THR A 52 0.83 -1.56 -15.51
C THR A 52 2.34 -1.51 -15.18
N PRO A 53 3.16 -2.47 -15.66
CA PRO A 53 4.56 -2.52 -15.24
C PRO A 53 5.39 -1.36 -15.79
N ILE A 54 5.06 -0.85 -16.97
CA ILE A 54 5.84 0.20 -17.65
C ILE A 54 5.83 1.51 -16.84
N SER A 55 4.67 1.91 -16.32
CA SER A 55 4.55 3.13 -15.51
C SER A 55 5.39 3.05 -14.24
N ALA A 56 5.35 1.89 -13.56
CA ALA A 56 6.15 1.63 -12.38
C ALA A 56 7.65 1.58 -12.70
N TYR A 57 8.01 0.98 -13.83
CA TYR A 57 9.40 0.92 -14.30
C TYR A 57 9.98 2.32 -14.57
N LYS A 58 9.21 3.21 -15.19
CA LYS A 58 9.65 4.59 -15.43
C LYS A 58 9.93 5.35 -14.14
N PHE A 59 9.16 5.08 -13.09
CA PHE A 59 9.45 5.64 -11.78
C PHE A 59 10.71 5.00 -11.16
N PHE A 60 10.88 3.69 -11.31
CA PHE A 60 12.07 2.99 -10.84
C PHE A 60 13.35 3.53 -11.51
N GLU A 61 13.34 3.71 -12.84
CA GLU A 61 14.45 4.37 -13.58
C GLU A 61 14.77 5.76 -13.04
N LEU A 62 13.75 6.52 -12.63
CA LEU A 62 13.95 7.84 -12.02
C LEU A 62 14.70 7.74 -10.69
N MET A 63 14.39 6.74 -9.87
CA MET A 63 15.10 6.52 -8.59
C MET A 63 16.57 6.18 -8.82
N GLU A 64 16.88 5.36 -9.81
CA GLU A 64 18.26 5.06 -10.21
C GLU A 64 19.01 6.34 -10.64
N LYS A 65 18.37 7.18 -11.46
CA LYS A 65 18.94 8.46 -11.90
C LYS A 65 19.12 9.46 -10.75
N CYS A 66 18.30 9.37 -9.71
CA CYS A 66 18.45 10.15 -8.48
C CYS A 66 19.56 9.63 -7.55
N GLY A 67 20.27 8.58 -7.93
CA GLY A 67 21.42 8.07 -7.20
C GLY A 67 21.08 7.10 -6.07
N VAL A 68 19.90 6.47 -6.10
CA VAL A 68 19.61 5.37 -5.16
C VAL A 68 20.59 4.23 -5.41
N PRO A 69 21.30 3.77 -4.38
CA PRO A 69 22.33 2.74 -4.57
C PRO A 69 21.76 1.43 -5.13
N ALA A 70 22.52 0.76 -5.97
CA ALA A 70 22.15 -0.54 -6.53
C ALA A 70 21.82 -1.56 -5.43
N GLY A 71 20.75 -2.32 -5.61
CA GLY A 71 20.29 -3.34 -4.66
C GLY A 71 19.40 -2.81 -3.51
N VAL A 72 19.29 -1.49 -3.32
CA VAL A 72 18.35 -0.93 -2.34
C VAL A 72 16.92 -1.12 -2.82
N LEU A 73 16.65 -0.78 -4.07
CA LEU A 73 15.37 -0.99 -4.73
C LEU A 73 15.56 -1.99 -5.87
N ASN A 74 14.68 -2.98 -5.97
CA ASN A 74 14.75 -4.03 -6.98
C ASN A 74 13.38 -4.17 -7.64
N PHE A 75 13.33 -4.04 -8.96
CA PHE A 75 12.11 -4.12 -9.74
C PHE A 75 11.92 -5.52 -10.31
N VAL A 76 10.83 -6.18 -9.93
CA VAL A 76 10.53 -7.56 -10.35
C VAL A 76 9.12 -7.62 -10.94
N PRO A 77 8.94 -7.38 -12.25
CA PRO A 77 7.66 -7.54 -12.92
C PRO A 77 7.34 -9.02 -13.12
N GLY A 78 6.06 -9.36 -13.08
CA GLY A 78 5.60 -10.73 -13.31
C GLY A 78 4.19 -10.96 -12.81
N ALA A 79 3.63 -12.11 -13.16
CA ALA A 79 2.30 -12.51 -12.70
C ALA A 79 2.30 -12.79 -11.19
N GLY A 80 1.24 -12.33 -10.51
CA GLY A 80 1.09 -12.57 -9.08
C GLY A 80 1.02 -14.06 -8.72
N SER A 81 0.47 -14.88 -9.63
CA SER A 81 0.40 -16.34 -9.50
C SER A 81 1.76 -17.04 -9.57
N GLU A 82 2.76 -16.41 -10.18
CA GLU A 82 4.09 -16.99 -10.36
C GLU A 82 5.06 -16.55 -9.26
N ILE A 83 5.13 -15.24 -9.01
CA ILE A 83 6.14 -14.67 -8.11
C ILE A 83 5.58 -14.15 -6.78
N GLY A 84 4.25 -13.98 -6.67
CA GLY A 84 3.64 -13.35 -5.49
C GLY A 84 3.89 -14.16 -4.22
N ASP A 85 3.58 -15.45 -4.26
CA ASP A 85 3.78 -16.34 -3.11
C ASP A 85 5.26 -16.50 -2.76
N LEU A 86 6.14 -16.57 -3.76
CA LEU A 86 7.59 -16.66 -3.55
C LEU A 86 8.11 -15.45 -2.75
N LEU A 87 7.68 -14.24 -3.10
CA LEU A 87 8.08 -13.03 -2.38
C LEU A 87 7.59 -13.03 -0.94
N VAL A 88 6.36 -13.51 -0.70
CA VAL A 88 5.78 -13.58 0.64
C VAL A 88 6.45 -14.65 1.49
N ASP A 89 6.69 -15.83 0.93
CA ASP A 89 7.21 -16.98 1.67
C ASP A 89 8.72 -16.92 1.91
N HIS A 90 9.44 -16.18 1.09
CA HIS A 90 10.91 -16.15 1.17
C HIS A 90 11.40 -15.88 2.60
N PRO A 91 12.31 -16.69 3.16
CA PRO A 91 12.72 -16.58 4.57
C PRO A 91 13.39 -15.25 4.91
N LEU A 92 14.00 -14.58 3.94
CA LEU A 92 14.62 -13.26 4.14
C LEU A 92 13.64 -12.10 4.03
N THR A 93 12.41 -12.31 3.55
CA THR A 93 11.38 -11.25 3.53
C THR A 93 10.96 -10.94 4.96
N ARG A 94 11.21 -9.71 5.39
CA ARG A 94 10.98 -9.21 6.74
C ARG A 94 9.65 -8.48 6.89
N TYR A 95 9.23 -7.81 5.83
CA TYR A 95 7.95 -7.12 5.76
C TYR A 95 7.35 -7.21 4.36
N ILE A 96 6.03 -7.12 4.30
CA ILE A 96 5.27 -7.02 3.07
C ILE A 96 4.43 -5.75 3.13
N SER A 97 4.57 -4.89 2.12
CA SER A 97 3.69 -3.75 1.89
C SER A 97 2.86 -4.04 0.64
N PHE A 98 1.56 -4.17 0.83
CA PHE A 98 0.61 -4.57 -0.21
C PHE A 98 -0.52 -3.56 -0.34
N THR A 99 -0.91 -3.24 -1.56
CA THR A 99 -2.19 -2.62 -1.86
C THR A 99 -2.82 -3.35 -3.04
N GLY A 100 -4.08 -3.78 -2.91
CA GLY A 100 -4.76 -4.52 -3.96
C GLY A 100 -6.12 -5.10 -3.54
N SER A 101 -6.48 -6.25 -4.11
CA SER A 101 -7.75 -6.91 -3.79
C SER A 101 -7.74 -7.55 -2.41
N LYS A 102 -8.92 -7.67 -1.81
CA LYS A 102 -9.13 -8.36 -0.52
C LYS A 102 -8.59 -9.79 -0.55
N ASP A 103 -8.90 -10.53 -1.61
CA ASP A 103 -8.52 -11.95 -1.68
C ASP A 103 -7.01 -12.14 -1.67
N VAL A 104 -6.28 -11.29 -2.41
CA VAL A 104 -4.81 -11.31 -2.41
C VAL A 104 -4.26 -10.83 -1.08
N GLY A 105 -4.81 -9.78 -0.48
CA GLY A 105 -4.38 -9.28 0.82
C GLY A 105 -4.55 -10.31 1.93
N CYS A 106 -5.70 -10.98 1.99
CA CYS A 106 -5.95 -12.06 2.95
C CYS A 106 -4.99 -13.25 2.74
N ARG A 107 -4.75 -13.64 1.48
CA ARG A 107 -3.77 -14.68 1.13
C ARG A 107 -2.36 -14.33 1.59
N ILE A 108 -1.93 -13.09 1.36
CA ILE A 108 -0.62 -12.60 1.84
C ILE A 108 -0.53 -12.69 3.36
N TYR A 109 -1.56 -12.28 4.05
CA TYR A 109 -1.59 -12.29 5.51
C TYR A 109 -1.51 -13.70 6.08
N GLU A 110 -2.30 -14.63 5.51
CA GLU A 110 -2.29 -16.05 5.87
C GLU A 110 -0.89 -16.67 5.67
N ARG A 111 -0.27 -16.44 4.52
CA ARG A 111 1.04 -16.99 4.19
C ARG A 111 2.16 -16.41 5.04
N ALA A 112 2.14 -15.10 5.24
CA ALA A 112 3.15 -14.40 6.06
C ALA A 112 3.12 -14.83 7.53
N GLY A 113 1.98 -15.33 8.02
CA GLY A 113 1.84 -15.91 9.36
C GLY A 113 2.52 -17.27 9.54
N LYS A 114 2.90 -17.92 8.44
CA LYS A 114 3.64 -19.20 8.50
C LYS A 114 5.13 -18.94 8.58
N VAL A 115 5.80 -19.65 9.49
CA VAL A 115 7.25 -19.60 9.58
C VAL A 115 7.85 -20.61 8.62
N ASN A 116 8.60 -20.14 7.64
CA ASN A 116 9.23 -20.97 6.62
C ASN A 116 10.63 -21.44 7.06
N PRO A 117 11.15 -22.56 6.54
CA PRO A 117 12.49 -23.02 6.84
C PRO A 117 13.54 -21.92 6.58
N GLY A 118 14.43 -21.70 7.54
CA GLY A 118 15.44 -20.64 7.50
C GLY A 118 14.94 -19.25 7.87
N GLN A 119 13.66 -19.07 8.15
CA GLN A 119 13.12 -17.81 8.66
C GLN A 119 13.35 -17.72 10.16
N ILE A 120 14.05 -16.66 10.58
CA ILE A 120 14.37 -16.42 12.01
C ILE A 120 13.53 -15.28 12.62
N TRP A 121 12.66 -14.65 11.84
CA TRP A 121 11.84 -13.52 12.26
C TRP A 121 10.40 -13.67 11.80
N LEU A 122 9.46 -13.16 12.58
CA LEU A 122 8.09 -13.01 12.10
C LEU A 122 8.00 -11.87 11.09
N LYS A 123 7.23 -12.06 10.02
CA LYS A 123 7.03 -11.06 8.97
C LYS A 123 6.01 -10.02 9.42
N ARG A 124 6.25 -8.77 9.06
CA ARG A 124 5.27 -7.69 9.24
C ARG A 124 4.49 -7.51 7.95
N VAL A 125 3.19 -7.35 8.04
CA VAL A 125 2.32 -7.14 6.88
C VAL A 125 1.53 -5.85 7.06
N VAL A 126 1.60 -4.99 6.05
CA VAL A 126 0.70 -3.86 5.86
C VAL A 126 -0.07 -4.15 4.59
N ALA A 127 -1.38 -4.33 4.70
CA ALA A 127 -2.25 -4.68 3.58
C ALA A 127 -3.40 -3.67 3.48
N GLU A 128 -3.34 -2.84 2.45
CA GLU A 128 -4.40 -1.92 2.07
C GLU A 128 -5.26 -2.53 0.97
N MET A 129 -6.57 -2.51 1.14
CA MET A 129 -7.52 -3.20 0.26
C MET A 129 -8.66 -2.24 -0.15
N GLY A 130 -9.71 -2.79 -0.72
CA GLY A 130 -10.89 -2.02 -1.09
C GLY A 130 -11.64 -1.47 0.12
N GLY A 131 -12.51 -0.48 -0.12
CA GLY A 131 -13.32 0.16 0.90
C GLY A 131 -14.75 0.43 0.43
N LYS A 132 -15.61 0.78 1.38
CA LYS A 132 -17.00 1.23 1.19
C LYS A 132 -17.19 2.56 1.93
N ASN A 133 -16.49 3.60 1.45
CA ASN A 133 -16.39 4.88 2.13
C ASN A 133 -17.72 5.67 2.04
N ALA A 134 -17.95 6.53 3.02
CA ALA A 134 -19.12 7.36 3.09
C ALA A 134 -18.76 8.85 3.06
N ILE A 135 -19.65 9.65 2.49
CA ILE A 135 -19.65 11.11 2.65
C ILE A 135 -20.87 11.44 3.51
N ILE A 136 -20.65 12.25 4.54
CA ILE A 136 -21.71 12.75 5.41
C ILE A 136 -22.06 14.15 4.95
N VAL A 137 -23.35 14.38 4.67
CA VAL A 137 -23.94 15.68 4.32
C VAL A 137 -24.73 16.19 5.51
N ASP A 138 -24.17 17.15 6.20
CA ASP A 138 -24.77 17.79 7.37
C ASP A 138 -25.78 18.86 6.95
N SER A 139 -26.71 19.21 7.82
CA SER A 139 -27.75 20.23 7.61
C SER A 139 -27.20 21.62 7.27
N SER A 140 -25.98 21.93 7.74
CA SER A 140 -25.29 23.19 7.41
C SER A 140 -24.56 23.18 6.08
N ALA A 141 -24.58 22.06 5.34
CA ALA A 141 -23.84 21.93 4.10
C ALA A 141 -24.44 22.77 2.97
N ASN A 142 -23.58 23.23 2.05
CA ASN A 142 -24.04 23.72 0.77
C ASN A 142 -24.40 22.52 -0.13
N ILE A 143 -25.69 22.26 -0.30
CA ILE A 143 -26.21 21.05 -0.96
C ILE A 143 -25.65 20.86 -2.37
N LYS A 144 -25.57 21.91 -3.19
CA LYS A 144 -25.01 21.83 -4.55
C LYS A 144 -23.52 21.39 -4.53
N LYS A 145 -22.73 21.92 -3.61
CA LYS A 145 -21.33 21.51 -3.45
C LYS A 145 -21.22 20.08 -2.91
N ALA A 146 -22.09 19.70 -1.98
CA ALA A 146 -22.14 18.35 -1.42
C ALA A 146 -22.49 17.32 -2.52
N ALA A 147 -23.54 17.58 -3.30
CA ALA A 147 -23.95 16.71 -4.42
C ALA A 147 -22.82 16.54 -5.45
N PHE A 148 -22.15 17.65 -5.82
CA PHE A 148 -20.99 17.59 -6.71
C PHE A 148 -19.84 16.78 -6.09
N GLY A 149 -19.56 16.98 -4.79
CA GLY A 149 -18.51 16.24 -4.06
C GLY A 149 -18.80 14.74 -4.00
N VAL A 150 -20.04 14.34 -3.74
CA VAL A 150 -20.48 12.94 -3.76
C VAL A 150 -20.30 12.34 -5.15
N ALA A 151 -20.84 12.99 -6.18
CA ALA A 151 -20.71 12.51 -7.56
C ALA A 151 -19.26 12.40 -8.01
N ASN A 152 -18.46 13.41 -7.75
CA ASN A 152 -17.04 13.42 -8.09
C ASN A 152 -16.25 12.32 -7.36
N SER A 153 -16.52 12.12 -6.08
CA SER A 153 -15.86 11.08 -5.30
C SER A 153 -16.28 9.66 -5.74
N ALA A 154 -17.56 9.48 -6.07
CA ALA A 154 -18.10 8.16 -6.44
C ALA A 154 -17.68 7.72 -7.84
N PHE A 155 -17.69 8.63 -8.83
CA PHE A 155 -17.64 8.27 -10.25
C PHE A 155 -16.35 8.68 -10.98
N THR A 156 -15.54 9.57 -10.41
CA THR A 156 -14.24 9.89 -11.02
C THR A 156 -13.39 8.64 -11.10
N PHE A 157 -12.74 8.43 -12.24
CA PHE A 157 -11.98 7.23 -12.57
C PHE A 157 -12.85 5.94 -12.47
N GLN A 158 -14.12 6.03 -12.85
CA GLN A 158 -15.13 4.95 -12.80
C GLN A 158 -15.28 4.31 -11.40
N GLY A 159 -14.99 5.06 -10.34
CA GLY A 159 -15.00 4.53 -8.97
C GLY A 159 -13.89 3.52 -8.65
N GLN A 160 -12.88 3.39 -9.49
CA GLN A 160 -11.77 2.44 -9.33
C GLN A 160 -10.74 2.94 -8.31
N LYS A 161 -11.24 3.33 -7.13
CA LYS A 161 -10.45 3.86 -6.01
C LYS A 161 -10.87 3.18 -4.71
N CYS A 162 -9.90 2.82 -3.88
CA CYS A 162 -10.16 2.31 -2.53
C CYS A 162 -10.89 3.35 -1.66
N SER A 163 -10.72 4.65 -1.97
CA SER A 163 -11.32 5.79 -1.28
C SER A 163 -12.58 6.33 -1.94
N ALA A 164 -13.11 5.71 -3.01
CA ALA A 164 -14.32 6.19 -3.68
C ALA A 164 -15.53 6.18 -2.73
N CYS A 165 -16.38 7.20 -2.85
CA CYS A 165 -17.63 7.26 -2.13
C CYS A 165 -18.55 6.13 -2.60
N SER A 166 -19.06 5.33 -1.67
CA SER A 166 -20.04 4.26 -1.93
C SER A 166 -21.38 4.53 -1.26
N ARG A 167 -21.44 5.51 -0.36
CA ARG A 167 -22.62 5.86 0.41
C ARG A 167 -22.63 7.35 0.70
N ALA A 168 -23.75 8.02 0.45
CA ALA A 168 -24.02 9.34 0.99
C ALA A 168 -24.96 9.21 2.20
N LEU A 169 -24.52 9.72 3.34
CA LEU A 169 -25.32 9.80 4.56
C LEU A 169 -25.80 11.24 4.67
N VAL A 170 -27.05 11.48 4.35
CA VAL A 170 -27.65 12.82 4.28
C VAL A 170 -28.55 13.00 5.49
N MET A 171 -28.42 14.14 6.20
CA MET A 171 -29.31 14.48 7.30
C MET A 171 -30.73 14.63 6.79
N ALA A 172 -31.72 14.20 7.60
CA ALA A 172 -33.12 14.09 7.20
C ALA A 172 -33.75 15.42 6.77
N ASP A 173 -33.35 16.52 7.37
CA ASP A 173 -33.84 17.86 7.10
C ASP A 173 -33.37 18.48 5.76
N VAL A 174 -32.36 17.90 5.13
CA VAL A 174 -31.84 18.33 3.82
C VAL A 174 -31.83 17.20 2.77
N TYR A 175 -32.53 16.10 3.09
CA TYR A 175 -32.54 14.91 2.24
C TYR A 175 -33.27 15.10 0.91
N ASP A 176 -34.34 15.90 0.92
CA ASP A 176 -35.22 16.14 -0.24
C ASP A 176 -34.79 17.35 -1.08
N GLU A 177 -33.75 18.07 -0.70
CA GLU A 177 -33.17 19.19 -1.47
C GLU A 177 -32.18 18.70 -2.56
#